data_f86e25787fc44b1b92b2bd2d9d3942e6
#
_entry.id   f86e25787fc44b1b92b2bd2d9d3942e6
#
_cell.length_a   1.000
_cell.length_b   1.000
_cell.length_c   1.000
_cell.angle_alpha   90.00
_cell.angle_beta   90.00
_cell.angle_gamma   90.00
#
_symmetry.space_group_name_H-M   'P 1'
#
loop_
_entity.id
_entity.type
_entity.pdbx_description
1 polymer ?
#
loop_
_entity_poly.entity_id
_entity_poly.type
_entity_poly.pdbx_seq_one_letter_code
_entity_poly.pdbx_strand_id
1 'polypeptide(L)'
;MKMMQKHTRPIALVLVLALLCLSAVSLTSCHGNVERPAFAVPEAFDESEPIEITFWSKNDTNKAQREVYERAAAEFSALYPSVSVTIKQYTKYPDIYNDVITNIATGTTPNVCITYPDHVATYLTGENVVVPLDQLMADSRYGFGGSEVRFDGVGEGGIVDKFLTECRIDGTTYALPFMRSTEACYINRDYVEALGYEVPDVLTWDFICEVSEAAMEKDASGKFKVNGQKTLIPFIYKSTDNMMIQMLAQLGADYSTASGDILIFNEDTEGVLAMIAEHAESRAFNTFEAIGYPANFFNKGQCIFAIDSTAGATWMGSEAPLIDVPESALVDFECLVRPVPQFDTDEPKMISQGPSVCIFNKEDPNEVLASWLFVQYLLSDGIQLDYSATEGYAPVTKSAQSSEAFLDYLSRSGEDNDRYYRVKIEAVQLLLDNTENTFVTPVFNGSASLRSAAGMLIERVAKDVRRGNTDKVDREYLDLVFDEVSAYYKLDTVLRDPGSMVDLGEMPRGSVWLIISVAAVWAALGTYYAVGYIKRKKFRE
;
A
#
# COMPACT_ATOMS: atom_id res chain seq x y z
N MET A 1 34.28 17.00 -56.97
CA MET A 1 34.34 15.79 -56.09
C MET A 1 35.36 15.88 -54.95
N LYS A 2 36.44 16.67 -55.05
CA LYS A 2 37.43 16.79 -53.95
C LYS A 2 37.03 17.71 -52.75
N MET A 3 36.01 18.54 -52.89
CA MET A 3 35.59 19.47 -51.84
C MET A 3 34.60 18.86 -50.84
N MET A 4 33.78 17.86 -51.22
CA MET A 4 32.84 17.15 -50.34
C MET A 4 33.51 16.21 -49.34
N GLN A 5 34.70 15.70 -49.64
CA GLN A 5 35.43 14.76 -48.75
C GLN A 5 36.13 15.44 -47.56
N LYS A 6 36.27 16.77 -47.56
CA LYS A 6 36.95 17.49 -46.44
C LYS A 6 36.04 17.75 -45.23
N HIS A 7 34.70 17.79 -45.41
CA HIS A 7 33.76 18.07 -44.34
C HIS A 7 33.12 16.83 -43.72
N THR A 8 33.13 15.68 -44.41
CA THR A 8 32.56 14.43 -43.85
C THR A 8 33.40 13.78 -42.76
N ARG A 9 34.72 14.07 -42.73
CA ARG A 9 35.64 13.47 -41.74
C ARG A 9 35.46 14.01 -40.31
N PRO A 10 35.32 15.33 -40.04
CA PRO A 10 35.07 15.81 -38.69
C PRO A 10 33.68 15.41 -38.19
N ILE A 11 32.66 15.35 -39.07
CA ILE A 11 31.31 14.90 -38.70
C ILE A 11 31.29 13.43 -38.28
N ALA A 12 31.97 12.57 -39.02
CA ALA A 12 32.08 11.14 -38.66
C ALA A 12 32.84 10.94 -37.33
N LEU A 13 33.87 11.74 -37.05
CA LEU A 13 34.61 11.68 -35.79
C LEU A 13 33.76 12.15 -34.61
N VAL A 14 32.97 13.19 -34.80
CA VAL A 14 32.05 13.70 -33.78
C VAL A 14 30.93 12.72 -33.49
N LEU A 15 30.37 12.06 -34.52
CA LEU A 15 29.37 10.98 -34.35
C LEU A 15 29.95 9.76 -33.65
N VAL A 16 31.19 9.35 -33.93
CA VAL A 16 31.84 8.25 -33.23
C VAL A 16 32.17 8.61 -31.78
N LEU A 17 32.61 9.83 -31.52
CA LEU A 17 32.80 10.33 -30.15
C LEU A 17 31.48 10.44 -29.37
N ALA A 18 30.42 10.91 -30.01
CA ALA A 18 29.09 10.98 -29.39
C ALA A 18 28.54 9.57 -29.07
N LEU A 19 28.71 8.60 -29.96
CA LEU A 19 28.37 7.17 -29.74
C LEU A 19 29.22 6.53 -28.64
N LEU A 20 30.51 6.87 -28.56
CA LEU A 20 31.40 6.43 -27.48
C LEU A 20 31.02 7.03 -26.13
N CYS A 21 30.66 8.30 -26.10
CA CYS A 21 30.15 8.94 -24.87
C CYS A 21 28.80 8.35 -24.44
N LEU A 22 27.89 8.10 -25.38
CA LEU A 22 26.59 7.44 -25.10
C LEU A 22 26.77 6.01 -24.59
N SER A 23 27.71 5.23 -25.18
CA SER A 23 27.98 3.87 -24.69
C SER A 23 28.75 3.87 -23.36
N ALA A 24 29.60 4.84 -23.09
CA ALA A 24 30.27 4.99 -21.79
C ALA A 24 29.25 5.36 -20.69
N VAL A 25 28.31 6.24 -20.99
CA VAL A 25 27.21 6.60 -20.05
C VAL A 25 26.30 5.40 -19.79
N SER A 26 26.02 4.55 -20.80
CA SER A 26 25.22 3.34 -20.58
C SER A 26 25.96 2.23 -19.82
N LEU A 27 27.31 2.22 -19.83
CA LEU A 27 28.11 1.27 -19.06
C LEU A 27 28.30 1.70 -17.59
N THR A 28 28.15 3.00 -17.28
CA THR A 28 28.15 3.49 -15.90
C THR A 28 26.80 3.39 -15.22
N SER A 29 25.74 2.98 -15.94
CA SER A 29 24.37 2.82 -15.44
C SER A 29 24.13 1.53 -14.65
N CYS A 30 25.07 0.59 -14.63
CA CYS A 30 25.02 -0.56 -13.72
C CYS A 30 25.81 -0.21 -12.45
N HIS A 31 25.26 0.65 -11.62
CA HIS A 31 25.73 0.75 -10.26
C HIS A 31 25.18 -0.48 -9.52
N GLY A 32 26.07 -1.29 -8.98
CA GLY A 32 25.73 -2.24 -7.91
C GLY A 32 25.07 -1.51 -6.75
N ASN A 33 24.45 -2.23 -5.84
CA ASN A 33 23.87 -1.66 -4.63
C ASN A 33 24.80 -0.57 -4.07
N VAL A 34 24.27 0.64 -3.89
CA VAL A 34 25.02 1.73 -3.28
C VAL A 34 25.21 1.34 -1.81
N GLU A 35 26.45 0.94 -1.45
CA GLU A 35 26.79 0.66 -0.06
C GLU A 35 26.65 1.95 0.74
N ARG A 36 25.84 1.92 1.79
CA ARG A 36 25.67 3.02 2.72
C ARG A 36 26.18 2.61 4.08
N PRO A 37 26.93 3.50 4.80
CA PRO A 37 27.26 3.23 6.20
C PRO A 37 25.98 3.13 7.01
N ALA A 38 25.99 2.32 8.07
CA ALA A 38 24.90 2.30 9.03
C ALA A 38 24.71 3.69 9.64
N PHE A 39 23.47 4.13 9.78
CA PHE A 39 23.16 5.41 10.38
C PHE A 39 23.53 5.42 11.87
N ALA A 40 24.12 6.53 12.32
CA ALA A 40 24.33 6.83 13.72
C ALA A 40 23.81 8.24 14.02
N VAL A 41 23.14 8.40 15.16
CA VAL A 41 22.60 9.71 15.58
C VAL A 41 23.75 10.69 15.76
N PRO A 42 23.77 11.85 15.07
CA PRO A 42 24.83 12.83 15.20
C PRO A 42 24.86 13.48 16.59
N GLU A 43 26.04 13.96 17.02
CA GLU A 43 26.19 14.62 18.32
C GLU A 43 25.39 15.92 18.44
N ALA A 44 25.18 16.63 17.32
CA ALA A 44 24.34 17.82 17.25
C ALA A 44 23.66 17.89 15.88
N PHE A 45 22.49 18.52 15.84
CA PHE A 45 21.84 18.85 14.58
C PHE A 45 22.52 20.07 13.96
N ASP A 46 23.20 19.90 12.83
CA ASP A 46 23.89 20.98 12.16
C ASP A 46 22.95 21.73 11.21
N GLU A 47 22.63 22.95 11.58
CA GLU A 47 21.77 23.88 10.82
C GLU A 47 22.57 24.94 10.03
N SER A 48 23.88 24.78 9.91
CA SER A 48 24.74 25.76 9.22
C SER A 48 24.52 25.80 7.70
N GLU A 49 24.08 24.70 7.11
CA GLU A 49 23.77 24.57 5.70
C GLU A 49 22.29 24.23 5.50
N PRO A 50 21.69 24.64 4.38
CA PRO A 50 20.31 24.26 4.05
C PRO A 50 20.16 22.74 3.86
N ILE A 51 19.14 22.17 4.48
CA ILE A 51 18.78 20.75 4.35
C ILE A 51 17.47 20.66 3.56
N GLU A 52 17.47 19.88 2.49
CA GLU A 52 16.26 19.59 1.73
C GLU A 52 15.88 18.13 1.95
N ILE A 53 14.65 17.88 2.46
CA ILE A 53 14.10 16.55 2.60
C ILE A 53 12.91 16.36 1.67
N THR A 54 12.80 15.17 1.10
CA THR A 54 11.69 14.78 0.24
C THR A 54 10.77 13.83 0.96
N PHE A 55 9.47 14.12 0.94
CA PHE A 55 8.42 13.29 1.49
C PHE A 55 7.52 12.73 0.38
N TRP A 56 7.52 11.41 0.21
CA TRP A 56 6.62 10.73 -0.71
C TRP A 56 5.35 10.32 0.02
N SER A 57 4.26 10.98 -0.30
CA SER A 57 2.96 10.78 0.34
C SER A 57 1.93 10.19 -0.63
N LYS A 58 0.99 9.42 -0.08
CA LYS A 58 -0.20 9.04 -0.80
C LYS A 58 -1.24 10.15 -0.62
N ASN A 59 -1.78 10.62 -1.71
CA ASN A 59 -2.93 11.49 -1.73
C ASN A 59 -4.00 10.82 -2.57
N ASP A 60 -5.06 10.40 -1.94
CA ASP A 60 -6.27 9.95 -2.62
C ASP A 60 -6.98 11.15 -3.27
N THR A 61 -8.23 11.01 -3.59
CA THR A 61 -9.08 12.09 -4.08
C THR A 61 -9.43 13.14 -3.03
N ASN A 62 -9.13 12.87 -1.75
CA ASN A 62 -9.41 13.76 -0.63
C ASN A 62 -8.38 14.89 -0.54
N LYS A 63 -8.79 16.11 -0.93
CA LYS A 63 -7.92 17.31 -0.88
C LYS A 63 -7.51 17.69 0.53
N ALA A 64 -8.35 17.44 1.54
CA ALA A 64 -8.06 17.80 2.92
C ALA A 64 -6.82 17.08 3.46
N GLN A 65 -6.59 15.82 3.06
CA GLN A 65 -5.36 15.12 3.43
C GLN A 65 -4.11 15.80 2.89
N ARG A 66 -4.16 16.25 1.64
CA ARG A 66 -3.05 16.99 1.04
C ARG A 66 -2.77 18.28 1.79
N GLU A 67 -3.81 19.03 2.13
CA GLU A 67 -3.68 20.29 2.86
C GLU A 67 -3.06 20.09 4.25
N VAL A 68 -3.36 18.97 4.92
CA VAL A 68 -2.71 18.61 6.20
C VAL A 68 -1.21 18.39 6.00
N TYR A 69 -0.79 17.65 4.96
CA TYR A 69 0.64 17.44 4.69
C TYR A 69 1.37 18.73 4.31
N GLU A 70 0.77 19.56 3.44
CA GLU A 70 1.34 20.85 3.01
C GLU A 70 1.50 21.80 4.20
N ARG A 71 0.49 21.85 5.09
CA ARG A 71 0.57 22.62 6.32
C ARG A 71 1.63 22.09 7.26
N ALA A 72 1.68 20.77 7.51
CA ALA A 72 2.69 20.16 8.37
C ALA A 72 4.11 20.48 7.89
N ALA A 73 4.36 20.41 6.58
CA ALA A 73 5.65 20.75 5.99
C ALA A 73 6.01 22.24 6.21
N ALA A 74 5.04 23.14 6.01
CA ALA A 74 5.26 24.58 6.20
C ALA A 74 5.51 24.95 7.66
N GLU A 75 4.72 24.40 8.59
CA GLU A 75 4.87 24.64 10.04
C GLU A 75 6.18 24.05 10.56
N PHE A 76 6.55 22.85 10.11
CA PHE A 76 7.83 22.24 10.45
C PHE A 76 9.02 23.10 9.98
N SER A 77 9.02 23.57 8.72
CA SER A 77 10.06 24.45 8.21
C SER A 77 10.11 25.82 8.93
N ALA A 78 9.03 26.28 9.51
CA ALA A 78 9.03 27.48 10.35
C ALA A 78 9.73 27.24 11.71
N LEU A 79 9.65 26.01 12.25
CA LEU A 79 10.33 25.59 13.49
C LEU A 79 11.82 25.29 13.26
N TYR A 80 12.15 24.77 12.07
CA TYR A 80 13.51 24.43 11.64
C TYR A 80 13.84 25.14 10.32
N PRO A 81 14.21 26.44 10.34
CA PRO A 81 14.36 27.27 9.13
C PRO A 81 15.45 26.80 8.16
N SER A 82 16.39 25.99 8.60
CA SER A 82 17.39 25.34 7.75
C SER A 82 16.81 24.18 6.94
N VAL A 83 15.63 23.66 7.30
CA VAL A 83 15.02 22.49 6.68
C VAL A 83 13.86 22.89 5.77
N SER A 84 13.92 22.46 4.51
CA SER A 84 12.81 22.54 3.57
C SER A 84 12.26 21.15 3.27
N VAL A 85 10.92 21.02 3.19
CA VAL A 85 10.24 19.77 2.92
C VAL A 85 9.53 19.84 1.56
N THR A 86 9.99 19.02 0.61
CA THR A 86 9.35 18.86 -0.71
C THR A 86 8.47 17.62 -0.72
N ILE A 87 7.17 17.79 -1.02
CA ILE A 87 6.19 16.69 -1.04
C ILE A 87 5.98 16.21 -2.47
N LYS A 88 6.23 14.91 -2.73
CA LYS A 88 5.80 14.22 -3.95
C LYS A 88 4.56 13.38 -3.63
N GLN A 89 3.47 13.65 -4.34
CA GLN A 89 2.20 12.98 -4.12
C GLN A 89 1.97 11.87 -5.14
N TYR A 90 1.44 10.75 -4.66
CA TYR A 90 1.06 9.58 -5.44
C TYR A 90 -0.42 9.28 -5.23
N THR A 91 -1.07 8.70 -6.23
CA THR A 91 -2.48 8.30 -6.13
C THR A 91 -2.64 6.95 -5.45
N LYS A 92 -1.66 6.03 -5.60
CA LYS A 92 -1.75 4.65 -5.10
C LYS A 92 -0.48 4.24 -4.36
N TYR A 93 -0.64 3.44 -3.30
CA TYR A 93 0.49 2.84 -2.58
C TYR A 93 1.40 1.95 -3.43
N PRO A 94 0.88 1.10 -4.36
CA PRO A 94 1.73 0.33 -5.26
C PRO A 94 2.66 1.18 -6.12
N ASP A 95 2.25 2.39 -6.50
CA ASP A 95 3.10 3.30 -7.29
C ASP A 95 4.28 3.80 -6.44
N ILE A 96 4.04 4.13 -5.15
CA ILE A 96 5.11 4.49 -4.21
C ILE A 96 6.07 3.30 -4.05
N TYR A 97 5.54 2.10 -3.79
CA TYR A 97 6.32 0.88 -3.60
C TYR A 97 7.25 0.59 -4.78
N ASN A 98 6.73 0.60 -5.99
CA ASN A 98 7.49 0.34 -7.21
C ASN A 98 8.55 1.41 -7.47
N ASP A 99 8.22 2.69 -7.25
CA ASP A 99 9.17 3.79 -7.39
C ASP A 99 10.29 3.67 -6.34
N VAL A 100 9.97 3.33 -5.08
CA VAL A 100 10.99 3.12 -4.04
C VAL A 100 11.95 2.02 -4.44
N ILE A 101 11.46 0.84 -4.84
CA ILE A 101 12.32 -0.29 -5.26
C ILE A 101 13.26 0.15 -6.39
N THR A 102 12.74 0.87 -7.38
CA THR A 102 13.54 1.38 -8.50
C THR A 102 14.62 2.35 -8.02
N ASN A 103 14.28 3.22 -7.06
CA ASN A 103 15.19 4.24 -6.53
C ASN A 103 16.21 3.68 -5.53
N ILE A 104 15.95 2.53 -4.89
CA ILE A 104 16.95 1.82 -4.08
C ILE A 104 18.16 1.47 -4.93
N ALA A 105 17.95 0.87 -6.10
CA ALA A 105 19.02 0.46 -7.01
C ALA A 105 19.85 1.63 -7.54
N THR A 106 19.29 2.84 -7.64
CA THR A 106 19.97 4.06 -8.13
C THR A 106 20.47 4.97 -7.02
N GLY A 107 20.19 4.67 -5.76
CA GLY A 107 20.59 5.50 -4.62
C GLY A 107 19.78 6.80 -4.49
N THR A 108 18.62 6.91 -5.12
CA THR A 108 17.79 8.14 -5.20
C THR A 108 16.46 8.01 -4.46
N THR A 109 16.42 7.21 -3.39
CA THR A 109 15.25 7.08 -2.52
C THR A 109 14.83 8.45 -1.93
N PRO A 110 13.53 8.66 -1.59
CA PRO A 110 13.14 9.83 -0.81
C PRO A 110 13.81 9.84 0.56
N ASN A 111 13.65 10.91 1.32
CA ASN A 111 14.06 10.96 2.73
C ASN A 111 13.01 10.25 3.60
N VAL A 112 11.74 10.54 3.34
CA VAL A 112 10.59 10.01 4.08
C VAL A 112 9.56 9.46 3.09
N CYS A 113 8.93 8.34 3.43
CA CYS A 113 7.94 7.71 2.57
C CYS A 113 6.78 7.15 3.41
N ILE A 114 5.56 7.42 2.97
CA ILE A 114 4.36 6.70 3.44
C ILE A 114 4.40 5.28 2.86
N THR A 115 4.19 4.28 3.70
CA THR A 115 4.40 2.88 3.34
C THR A 115 3.56 1.93 4.20
N TYR A 116 3.71 0.63 3.95
CA TYR A 116 3.25 -0.46 4.82
C TYR A 116 4.43 -1.30 5.31
N PRO A 117 4.34 -1.99 6.45
CA PRO A 117 5.39 -2.89 6.92
C PRO A 117 5.82 -3.93 5.89
N ASP A 118 4.88 -4.52 5.14
CA ASP A 118 5.15 -5.47 4.04
C ASP A 118 6.06 -4.88 2.96
N HIS A 119 5.88 -3.60 2.63
CA HIS A 119 6.73 -2.89 1.68
C HIS A 119 8.12 -2.65 2.26
N VAL A 120 8.19 -2.25 3.54
CA VAL A 120 9.48 -2.02 4.23
C VAL A 120 10.33 -3.28 4.22
N ALA A 121 9.75 -4.46 4.47
CA ALA A 121 10.48 -5.73 4.42
C ALA A 121 11.19 -5.95 3.07
N THR A 122 10.57 -5.54 1.96
CA THR A 122 11.21 -5.58 0.65
C THR A 122 12.31 -4.52 0.51
N TYR A 123 12.13 -3.32 1.09
CA TYR A 123 13.15 -2.27 1.05
C TYR A 123 14.43 -2.65 1.81
N LEU A 124 14.31 -3.51 2.82
CA LEU A 124 15.44 -4.04 3.60
C LEU A 124 16.34 -5.01 2.81
N THR A 125 15.99 -5.39 1.59
CA THR A 125 16.88 -6.15 0.71
C THR A 125 18.12 -5.35 0.28
N GLY A 126 18.07 -4.02 0.36
CA GLY A 126 19.24 -3.14 0.21
C GLY A 126 19.92 -2.91 1.56
N GLU A 127 21.25 -3.07 1.62
CA GLU A 127 22.02 -2.87 2.84
C GLU A 127 21.94 -1.41 3.32
N ASN A 128 21.55 -1.20 4.59
CA ASN A 128 21.41 0.09 5.24
C ASN A 128 20.54 1.11 4.47
N VAL A 129 19.55 0.65 3.70
CA VAL A 129 18.67 1.54 2.91
C VAL A 129 17.62 2.21 3.77
N VAL A 130 16.99 1.45 4.68
CA VAL A 130 16.01 1.98 5.64
C VAL A 130 16.66 2.16 6.99
N VAL A 131 16.41 3.28 7.64
CA VAL A 131 16.97 3.60 8.95
C VAL A 131 16.27 2.80 10.05
N PRO A 132 16.99 2.03 10.88
CA PRO A 132 16.43 1.47 12.10
C PRO A 132 16.16 2.60 13.10
N LEU A 133 14.92 2.67 13.62
CA LEU A 133 14.45 3.83 14.38
C LEU A 133 14.68 3.72 15.90
N ASP A 134 15.03 2.54 16.42
CA ASP A 134 15.12 2.31 17.87
C ASP A 134 16.09 3.26 18.58
N GLN A 135 17.24 3.56 17.97
CA GLN A 135 18.21 4.52 18.53
C GLN A 135 17.68 5.96 18.46
N LEU A 136 17.02 6.33 17.37
CA LEU A 136 16.40 7.64 17.23
C LEU A 136 15.26 7.82 18.24
N MET A 137 14.42 6.83 18.42
CA MET A 137 13.31 6.87 19.38
C MET A 137 13.82 7.05 20.82
N ALA A 138 14.95 6.44 21.17
CA ALA A 138 15.54 6.45 22.51
C ALA A 138 16.53 7.60 22.75
N ASP A 139 16.87 8.42 21.73
CA ASP A 139 17.82 9.53 21.91
C ASP A 139 17.23 10.59 22.84
N SER A 140 17.99 10.97 23.88
CA SER A 140 17.52 11.91 24.90
C SER A 140 17.37 13.35 24.39
N ARG A 141 17.97 13.70 23.25
CA ARG A 141 17.94 15.05 22.67
C ARG A 141 16.88 15.13 21.57
N TYR A 142 16.88 14.18 20.66
CA TYR A 142 16.07 14.22 19.43
C TYR A 142 15.01 13.11 19.38
N GLY A 143 14.97 12.21 20.36
CA GLY A 143 13.99 11.13 20.42
C GLY A 143 12.62 11.55 20.95
N PHE A 144 11.84 10.58 21.33
CA PHE A 144 10.52 10.85 21.91
C PHE A 144 10.64 11.57 23.28
N GLY A 145 10.06 12.77 23.35
CA GLY A 145 10.24 13.65 24.50
C GLY A 145 11.62 14.28 24.61
N GLY A 146 12.40 14.29 23.53
CA GLY A 146 13.76 14.78 23.49
C GLY A 146 13.90 16.27 23.77
N SER A 147 14.99 16.64 24.47
CA SER A 147 15.21 18.02 24.97
C SER A 147 15.45 19.07 23.88
N GLU A 148 15.87 18.64 22.67
CA GLU A 148 16.18 19.50 21.53
C GLU A 148 15.04 19.53 20.48
N VAL A 149 13.93 18.83 20.73
CA VAL A 149 12.73 18.88 19.89
C VAL A 149 12.00 20.20 20.13
N ARG A 150 11.68 20.94 19.05
CA ARG A 150 11.13 22.32 19.12
C ARG A 150 9.62 22.40 19.07
N PHE A 151 8.93 21.31 19.27
CA PHE A 151 7.46 21.21 19.27
C PHE A 151 7.01 20.22 20.33
N ASP A 152 5.73 20.26 20.65
CA ASP A 152 5.09 19.26 21.52
C ASP A 152 4.91 17.97 20.72
N GLY A 153 5.92 17.11 20.83
CA GLY A 153 6.03 15.85 20.10
C GLY A 153 5.58 14.65 20.91
N VAL A 154 5.73 13.47 20.33
CA VAL A 154 5.41 12.20 21.00
C VAL A 154 6.34 11.99 22.19
N GLY A 155 5.79 11.74 23.37
CA GLY A 155 6.57 11.36 24.55
C GLY A 155 7.02 9.91 24.51
N GLU A 156 7.92 9.52 25.41
CA GLU A 156 8.33 8.12 25.56
C GLU A 156 7.11 7.22 25.82
N GLY A 157 7.00 6.11 25.08
CA GLY A 157 5.83 5.21 25.14
C GLY A 157 4.51 5.86 24.68
N GLY A 158 4.56 7.01 23.99
CA GLY A 158 3.39 7.77 23.56
C GLY A 158 2.64 7.19 22.37
N ILE A 159 3.22 6.27 21.60
CA ILE A 159 2.53 5.54 20.53
C ILE A 159 1.76 4.36 21.15
N VAL A 160 0.60 4.03 20.60
CA VAL A 160 -0.18 2.84 21.00
C VAL A 160 0.66 1.59 20.72
N ASP A 161 0.94 0.80 21.75
CA ASP A 161 1.91 -0.31 21.68
C ASP A 161 1.54 -1.35 20.61
N LYS A 162 0.26 -1.65 20.45
CA LYS A 162 -0.26 -2.54 19.42
C LYS A 162 0.15 -2.06 18.03
N PHE A 163 -0.05 -0.78 17.73
CA PHE A 163 0.26 -0.19 16.42
C PHE A 163 1.76 -0.07 16.16
N LEU A 164 2.56 0.19 17.19
CA LEU A 164 4.02 0.26 17.06
C LEU A 164 4.62 -1.13 16.78
N THR A 165 4.07 -2.17 17.42
CA THR A 165 4.53 -3.55 17.24
C THR A 165 4.38 -4.02 15.78
N GLU A 166 3.35 -3.55 15.07
CA GLU A 166 3.12 -3.83 13.66
C GLU A 166 4.25 -3.33 12.73
N CYS A 167 5.03 -2.35 13.19
CA CYS A 167 6.13 -1.74 12.43
C CYS A 167 7.51 -2.36 12.72
N ARG A 168 7.56 -3.45 13.51
CA ARG A 168 8.78 -4.18 13.83
C ARG A 168 9.00 -5.34 12.87
N ILE A 169 10.21 -5.44 12.38
CA ILE A 169 10.67 -6.55 11.54
C ILE A 169 11.90 -7.13 12.21
N ASP A 170 11.88 -8.42 12.53
CA ASP A 170 12.94 -9.12 13.30
C ASP A 170 13.34 -8.39 14.60
N GLY A 171 12.35 -7.84 15.30
CA GLY A 171 12.54 -7.14 16.56
C GLY A 171 13.04 -5.70 16.47
N THR A 172 13.35 -5.19 15.27
CA THR A 172 13.81 -3.83 15.00
C THR A 172 12.68 -2.98 14.41
N THR A 173 12.54 -1.75 14.88
CA THR A 173 11.55 -0.80 14.38
C THR A 173 12.08 -0.09 13.14
N TYR A 174 11.48 -0.30 11.96
CA TYR A 174 11.88 0.34 10.70
C TYR A 174 10.88 1.35 10.16
N ALA A 175 9.72 1.43 10.77
CA ALA A 175 8.71 2.43 10.44
C ALA A 175 7.98 2.87 11.71
N LEU A 176 7.29 4.01 11.65
CA LEU A 176 6.32 4.39 12.67
C LEU A 176 4.90 4.31 12.11
N PRO A 177 3.91 3.91 12.88
CA PRO A 177 2.52 4.02 12.46
C PRO A 177 2.21 5.51 12.28
N PHE A 178 1.54 5.87 11.16
CA PHE A 178 1.10 7.25 10.93
C PHE A 178 -0.38 7.42 11.26
N MET A 179 -1.22 6.54 10.71
CA MET A 179 -2.65 6.42 11.00
C MET A 179 -3.03 4.96 11.05
N ARG A 180 -4.11 4.64 11.73
CA ARG A 180 -4.65 3.27 11.73
C ARG A 180 -6.10 3.25 11.29
N SER A 181 -6.45 2.16 10.63
CA SER A 181 -7.79 1.78 10.21
C SER A 181 -7.96 0.27 10.36
N THR A 182 -9.16 -0.21 10.21
CA THR A 182 -9.50 -1.61 10.02
C THR A 182 -10.51 -1.70 8.87
N GLU A 183 -11.10 -2.85 8.65
CA GLU A 183 -12.25 -2.98 7.76
C GLU A 183 -13.55 -2.99 8.55
N ALA A 184 -14.59 -2.40 7.97
CA ALA A 184 -15.93 -2.38 8.50
C ALA A 184 -16.93 -2.89 7.46
N CYS A 185 -18.01 -3.47 7.93
CA CYS A 185 -19.18 -3.78 7.12
C CYS A 185 -20.17 -2.62 7.17
N TYR A 186 -20.36 -1.96 6.02
CA TYR A 186 -21.37 -0.94 5.83
C TYR A 186 -22.64 -1.61 5.30
N ILE A 187 -23.78 -1.36 5.96
CA ILE A 187 -25.01 -2.12 5.75
C ILE A 187 -26.14 -1.17 5.36
N ASN A 188 -26.81 -1.48 4.25
CA ASN A 188 -28.09 -0.88 3.93
C ASN A 188 -29.17 -1.57 4.78
N ARG A 189 -29.50 -0.96 5.93
CA ARG A 189 -30.44 -1.51 6.91
C ARG A 189 -31.82 -1.73 6.30
N ASP A 190 -32.31 -0.75 5.54
CA ASP A 190 -33.67 -0.77 4.98
C ASP A 190 -33.88 -2.00 4.08
N TYR A 191 -32.83 -2.42 3.36
CA TYR A 191 -32.93 -3.61 2.50
C TYR A 191 -32.88 -4.91 3.31
N VAL A 192 -32.10 -4.97 4.38
CA VAL A 192 -32.08 -6.11 5.30
C VAL A 192 -33.46 -6.31 5.93
N GLU A 193 -34.05 -5.23 6.43
CA GLU A 193 -35.40 -5.26 7.01
C GLU A 193 -36.50 -5.57 5.98
N ALA A 194 -36.39 -5.05 4.75
CA ALA A 194 -37.32 -5.36 3.65
C ALA A 194 -37.30 -6.85 3.24
N LEU A 195 -36.18 -7.52 3.47
CA LEU A 195 -36.03 -8.97 3.28
C LEU A 195 -36.55 -9.79 4.48
N GLY A 196 -36.97 -9.14 5.57
CA GLY A 196 -37.49 -9.76 6.77
C GLY A 196 -36.45 -10.16 7.81
N TYR A 197 -35.24 -9.65 7.70
CA TYR A 197 -34.14 -9.88 8.65
C TYR A 197 -33.94 -8.69 9.57
N GLU A 198 -33.30 -8.92 10.71
CA GLU A 198 -32.82 -7.92 11.62
C GLU A 198 -31.28 -7.96 11.66
N VAL A 199 -30.62 -6.79 11.58
CA VAL A 199 -29.15 -6.74 11.61
C VAL A 199 -28.67 -7.05 13.03
N PRO A 200 -27.89 -8.12 13.25
CA PRO A 200 -27.35 -8.43 14.57
C PRO A 200 -26.24 -7.47 14.97
N ASP A 201 -25.96 -7.38 16.28
CA ASP A 201 -24.87 -6.57 16.79
C ASP A 201 -23.50 -7.11 16.33
N VAL A 202 -23.34 -8.41 16.25
CA VAL A 202 -22.15 -9.11 15.72
C VAL A 202 -22.56 -9.88 14.48
N LEU A 203 -21.95 -9.53 13.35
CA LEU A 203 -22.19 -10.19 12.07
C LEU A 203 -21.46 -11.52 11.99
N THR A 204 -22.10 -12.50 11.34
CA THR A 204 -21.48 -13.75 10.92
C THR A 204 -21.42 -13.85 9.39
N TRP A 205 -20.47 -14.66 8.87
CA TRP A 205 -20.43 -14.95 7.43
C TRP A 205 -21.72 -15.59 6.94
N ASP A 206 -22.30 -16.51 7.74
CA ASP A 206 -23.57 -17.16 7.40
C ASP A 206 -24.71 -16.14 7.25
N PHE A 207 -24.81 -15.17 8.16
CA PHE A 207 -25.83 -14.12 8.05
C PHE A 207 -25.68 -13.30 6.78
N ILE A 208 -24.46 -12.87 6.46
CA ILE A 208 -24.20 -12.11 5.24
C ILE A 208 -24.59 -12.91 3.99
N CYS A 209 -24.20 -14.19 3.95
CA CYS A 209 -24.50 -15.07 2.84
C CYS A 209 -25.99 -15.33 2.71
N GLU A 210 -26.70 -15.67 3.79
CA GLU A 210 -28.13 -15.95 3.80
C GLU A 210 -28.95 -14.76 3.28
N VAL A 211 -28.70 -13.56 3.83
CA VAL A 211 -29.41 -12.34 3.40
C VAL A 211 -29.08 -11.99 1.95
N SER A 212 -27.83 -12.19 1.54
CA SER A 212 -27.39 -11.92 0.17
C SER A 212 -28.07 -12.84 -0.85
N GLU A 213 -28.22 -14.11 -0.53
CA GLU A 213 -28.96 -15.07 -1.37
C GLU A 213 -30.46 -14.73 -1.43
N ALA A 214 -31.07 -14.39 -0.30
CA ALA A 214 -32.46 -13.97 -0.27
C ALA A 214 -32.73 -12.74 -1.14
N ALA A 215 -31.77 -11.84 -1.25
CA ALA A 215 -31.84 -10.62 -2.06
C ALA A 215 -31.84 -10.87 -3.56
N MET A 216 -31.45 -12.08 -4.02
CA MET A 216 -31.37 -12.41 -5.45
C MET A 216 -32.72 -12.65 -6.10
N GLU A 217 -33.83 -12.64 -5.35
CA GLU A 217 -35.18 -12.84 -5.88
C GLU A 217 -35.60 -11.69 -6.82
N LYS A 218 -36.13 -12.06 -8.00
CA LYS A 218 -36.58 -11.12 -9.03
C LYS A 218 -38.07 -11.13 -9.24
N ASP A 219 -38.61 -10.01 -9.66
CA ASP A 219 -39.98 -9.89 -10.12
C ASP A 219 -40.14 -10.38 -11.58
N ALA A 220 -41.38 -10.38 -12.07
CA ALA A 220 -41.71 -10.80 -13.44
C ALA A 220 -41.07 -9.92 -14.52
N SER A 221 -40.61 -8.72 -14.20
CA SER A 221 -39.91 -7.80 -15.10
C SER A 221 -38.39 -8.01 -15.10
N GLY A 222 -37.88 -8.93 -14.29
CA GLY A 222 -36.46 -9.23 -14.13
C GLY A 222 -35.70 -8.24 -13.24
N LYS A 223 -36.42 -7.44 -12.44
CA LYS A 223 -35.83 -6.57 -11.44
C LYS A 223 -35.72 -7.26 -10.10
N PHE A 224 -34.69 -6.98 -9.34
CA PHE A 224 -34.58 -7.50 -7.98
C PHE A 224 -35.68 -6.90 -7.10
N LYS A 225 -36.39 -7.76 -6.34
CA LYS A 225 -37.52 -7.32 -5.53
C LYS A 225 -37.12 -6.32 -4.45
N VAL A 226 -35.95 -6.50 -3.84
CA VAL A 226 -35.47 -5.69 -2.73
C VAL A 226 -35.22 -4.23 -3.12
N ASN A 227 -34.71 -3.95 -4.32
CA ASN A 227 -34.39 -2.59 -4.74
C ASN A 227 -35.13 -2.09 -5.98
N GLY A 228 -35.94 -2.91 -6.61
CA GLY A 228 -36.69 -2.58 -7.83
C GLY A 228 -35.82 -2.28 -9.05
N GLN A 229 -34.51 -2.58 -9.00
CA GLN A 229 -33.53 -2.31 -10.05
C GLN A 229 -33.15 -3.60 -10.79
N LYS A 230 -32.51 -3.44 -11.97
CA LYS A 230 -31.93 -4.58 -12.72
C LYS A 230 -30.54 -4.95 -12.26
N THR A 231 -29.92 -4.09 -11.44
CA THR A 231 -28.56 -4.26 -10.91
C THR A 231 -28.64 -4.40 -9.40
N LEU A 232 -28.06 -5.46 -8.89
CA LEU A 232 -27.81 -5.69 -7.47
C LEU A 232 -26.58 -6.60 -7.33
N ILE A 233 -25.71 -6.26 -6.45
CA ILE A 233 -24.63 -7.10 -5.93
C ILE A 233 -24.79 -7.06 -4.41
N PRO A 234 -25.50 -8.00 -3.82
CA PRO A 234 -25.86 -7.93 -2.40
C PRO A 234 -24.66 -7.78 -1.48
N PHE A 235 -23.60 -8.54 -1.74
CA PHE A 235 -22.40 -8.53 -0.94
C PHE A 235 -21.17 -8.19 -1.79
N ILE A 236 -20.43 -7.16 -1.36
CA ILE A 236 -19.18 -6.71 -1.98
C ILE A 236 -18.10 -6.66 -0.90
N TYR A 237 -16.96 -7.31 -1.15
CA TYR A 237 -15.73 -7.13 -0.38
C TYR A 237 -14.67 -6.48 -1.27
N LYS A 238 -14.14 -5.31 -0.86
CA LYS A 238 -13.24 -4.52 -1.71
C LYS A 238 -11.85 -5.12 -1.83
N SER A 239 -11.22 -5.41 -0.70
CA SER A 239 -9.85 -5.93 -0.63
C SER A 239 -9.87 -7.44 -0.49
N THR A 240 -9.81 -8.16 -1.60
CA THR A 240 -9.87 -9.63 -1.61
C THR A 240 -8.68 -10.28 -0.91
N ASP A 241 -7.52 -9.61 -0.89
CA ASP A 241 -6.36 -10.01 -0.07
C ASP A 241 -6.69 -9.99 1.42
N ASN A 242 -7.27 -8.89 1.89
CA ASN A 242 -7.73 -8.80 3.29
C ASN A 242 -8.83 -9.81 3.61
N MET A 243 -9.77 -10.02 2.69
CA MET A 243 -10.82 -11.02 2.87
C MET A 243 -10.25 -12.41 3.15
N MET A 244 -9.32 -12.88 2.33
CA MET A 244 -8.65 -14.18 2.53
C MET A 244 -7.91 -14.21 3.87
N ILE A 245 -7.07 -13.20 4.14
CA ILE A 245 -6.29 -13.10 5.36
C ILE A 245 -7.19 -13.05 6.60
N GLN A 246 -8.27 -12.26 6.54
CA GLN A 246 -9.26 -12.11 7.61
C GLN A 246 -9.93 -13.44 7.95
N MET A 247 -10.39 -14.16 6.91
CA MET A 247 -11.08 -15.44 7.08
C MET A 247 -10.14 -16.50 7.64
N LEU A 248 -8.91 -16.61 7.12
CA LEU A 248 -7.91 -17.55 7.64
C LEU A 248 -7.53 -17.24 9.10
N ALA A 249 -7.33 -15.97 9.45
CA ALA A 249 -7.03 -15.59 10.82
C ALA A 249 -8.17 -15.94 11.78
N GLN A 250 -9.43 -15.77 11.38
CA GLN A 250 -10.61 -16.15 12.17
C GLN A 250 -10.72 -17.66 12.36
N LEU A 251 -10.36 -18.44 11.35
CA LEU A 251 -10.31 -19.92 11.42
C LEU A 251 -9.10 -20.44 12.23
N GLY A 252 -8.14 -19.58 12.55
CA GLY A 252 -6.86 -19.99 13.14
C GLY A 252 -5.97 -20.76 12.16
N ALA A 253 -6.21 -20.58 10.87
CA ALA A 253 -5.51 -21.27 9.80
C ALA A 253 -4.12 -20.67 9.52
N ASP A 254 -3.23 -21.51 9.03
CA ASP A 254 -1.88 -21.11 8.67
C ASP A 254 -1.86 -20.23 7.41
N TYR A 255 -1.14 -19.10 7.46
CA TYR A 255 -0.94 -18.18 6.35
C TYR A 255 0.53 -18.11 5.94
N SER A 256 1.40 -17.75 6.86
CA SER A 256 2.85 -17.70 6.68
C SER A 256 3.56 -17.63 8.03
N THR A 257 4.88 -17.84 8.02
CA THR A 257 5.74 -17.59 9.20
C THR A 257 6.52 -16.30 9.04
N ALA A 258 7.06 -15.77 10.14
CA ALA A 258 7.97 -14.62 10.11
C ALA A 258 9.28 -14.93 9.36
N SER A 259 9.69 -16.22 9.29
CA SER A 259 10.83 -16.68 8.50
C SER A 259 10.57 -16.78 6.99
N GLY A 260 9.34 -16.49 6.54
CA GLY A 260 8.98 -16.49 5.13
C GLY A 260 8.48 -17.83 4.58
N ASP A 261 8.12 -18.79 5.45
CA ASP A 261 7.46 -20.01 4.98
C ASP A 261 6.03 -19.67 4.51
N ILE A 262 5.68 -20.10 3.32
CA ILE A 262 4.37 -19.87 2.70
C ILE A 262 3.46 -21.04 3.07
N LEU A 263 2.40 -20.79 3.81
CA LEU A 263 1.52 -21.82 4.36
C LEU A 263 0.06 -21.68 3.87
N ILE A 264 -0.26 -20.66 3.08
CA ILE A 264 -1.62 -20.35 2.63
C ILE A 264 -2.28 -21.45 1.78
N PHE A 265 -1.51 -22.34 1.16
CA PHE A 265 -2.03 -23.40 0.30
C PHE A 265 -2.41 -24.63 1.14
N ASN A 266 -3.53 -24.57 1.85
CA ASN A 266 -3.98 -25.55 2.82
C ASN A 266 -5.49 -25.82 2.73
N GLU A 267 -6.00 -26.78 3.52
CA GLU A 267 -7.41 -27.20 3.50
C GLU A 267 -8.39 -26.11 3.97
N ASP A 268 -7.97 -25.21 4.87
CA ASP A 268 -8.80 -24.07 5.31
C ASP A 268 -8.98 -23.07 4.16
N THR A 269 -7.93 -22.79 3.40
CA THR A 269 -8.01 -21.99 2.18
C THR A 269 -8.92 -22.63 1.13
N GLU A 270 -8.85 -23.96 0.94
CA GLU A 270 -9.76 -24.68 0.07
C GLU A 270 -11.23 -24.50 0.52
N GLY A 271 -11.49 -24.59 1.84
CA GLY A 271 -12.81 -24.36 2.43
C GLY A 271 -13.34 -22.94 2.19
N VAL A 272 -12.52 -21.93 2.41
CA VAL A 272 -12.85 -20.52 2.11
C VAL A 272 -13.17 -20.33 0.63
N LEU A 273 -12.35 -20.87 -0.26
CA LEU A 273 -12.56 -20.74 -1.71
C LEU A 273 -13.82 -21.48 -2.18
N ALA A 274 -14.18 -22.62 -1.56
CA ALA A 274 -15.42 -23.32 -1.85
C ALA A 274 -16.66 -22.48 -1.46
N MET A 275 -16.65 -21.85 -0.28
CA MET A 275 -17.69 -20.93 0.16
C MET A 275 -17.83 -19.73 -0.79
N ILE A 276 -16.72 -19.12 -1.17
CA ILE A 276 -16.70 -18.00 -2.13
C ILE A 276 -17.29 -18.43 -3.48
N ALA A 277 -16.97 -19.64 -3.96
CA ALA A 277 -17.46 -20.18 -5.22
C ALA A 277 -19.00 -20.30 -5.22
N GLU A 278 -19.58 -20.83 -4.15
CA GLU A 278 -21.03 -21.02 -4.02
C GLU A 278 -21.77 -19.68 -4.19
N HIS A 279 -21.34 -18.64 -3.46
CA HIS A 279 -22.01 -17.34 -3.50
C HIS A 279 -21.64 -16.49 -4.73
N ALA A 280 -20.52 -16.78 -5.38
CA ALA A 280 -20.18 -16.21 -6.67
C ALA A 280 -21.00 -16.82 -7.81
N GLU A 281 -21.34 -18.11 -7.75
CA GLU A 281 -22.19 -18.80 -8.73
C GLU A 281 -23.60 -18.22 -8.74
N SER A 282 -24.23 -18.07 -7.58
CA SER A 282 -25.53 -17.41 -7.41
C SER A 282 -25.53 -15.94 -7.76
N ARG A 283 -24.35 -15.30 -7.80
CA ARG A 283 -24.11 -13.85 -7.93
C ARG A 283 -24.50 -13.02 -6.71
N ALA A 284 -24.72 -13.65 -5.58
CA ALA A 284 -24.95 -12.98 -4.30
C ALA A 284 -23.69 -12.26 -3.80
N PHE A 285 -22.50 -12.78 -4.15
CA PHE A 285 -21.19 -12.20 -3.89
C PHE A 285 -20.48 -11.76 -5.17
N ASN A 286 -19.74 -10.67 -5.10
CA ASN A 286 -18.81 -10.25 -6.13
C ASN A 286 -17.60 -9.50 -5.55
N THR A 287 -16.49 -9.60 -6.30
CA THR A 287 -15.26 -8.87 -6.06
C THR A 287 -15.13 -7.66 -6.99
N PHE A 288 -14.24 -6.73 -6.64
CA PHE A 288 -13.93 -5.55 -7.42
C PHE A 288 -12.48 -5.60 -7.93
N GLU A 289 -12.25 -6.39 -8.97
CA GLU A 289 -10.90 -6.62 -9.51
C GLU A 289 -10.20 -5.34 -10.03
N ALA A 290 -10.90 -4.31 -10.44
CA ALA A 290 -10.18 -3.29 -11.17
C ALA A 290 -10.68 -1.85 -11.08
N ILE A 291 -11.95 -1.58 -11.05
CA ILE A 291 -12.42 -0.23 -11.34
C ILE A 291 -13.67 0.09 -10.53
N GLY A 292 -13.50 0.72 -9.39
CA GLY A 292 -14.61 1.28 -8.65
C GLY A 292 -14.48 1.10 -7.15
N TYR A 293 -15.23 1.87 -6.46
CA TYR A 293 -15.37 1.79 -5.02
C TYR A 293 -16.72 1.16 -4.71
N PRO A 294 -16.83 0.25 -3.73
CA PRO A 294 -18.10 -0.31 -3.27
C PRO A 294 -19.15 0.78 -3.00
N ALA A 295 -18.73 1.91 -2.47
CA ALA A 295 -19.55 3.08 -2.23
C ALA A 295 -20.40 3.51 -3.43
N ASN A 296 -19.89 3.40 -4.66
CA ASN A 296 -20.63 3.76 -5.86
C ASN A 296 -21.85 2.86 -6.13
N PHE A 297 -21.78 1.60 -5.72
CA PHE A 297 -22.91 0.66 -5.78
C PHE A 297 -23.81 0.79 -4.53
N PHE A 298 -23.18 0.91 -3.38
CA PHE A 298 -23.85 1.03 -2.10
C PHE A 298 -24.77 2.27 -2.06
N ASN A 299 -24.24 3.44 -2.43
CA ASN A 299 -24.98 4.69 -2.42
C ASN A 299 -26.11 4.76 -3.47
N LYS A 300 -26.06 3.91 -4.51
CA LYS A 300 -27.13 3.73 -5.50
C LYS A 300 -28.18 2.68 -5.09
N GLY A 301 -28.08 2.13 -3.90
CA GLY A 301 -28.94 1.01 -3.49
C GLY A 301 -28.75 -0.24 -4.36
N GLN A 302 -27.53 -0.48 -4.82
CA GLN A 302 -27.16 -1.64 -5.64
C GLN A 302 -26.27 -2.63 -4.88
N CYS A 303 -26.10 -2.41 -3.57
CA CYS A 303 -25.38 -3.26 -2.63
C CYS A 303 -26.10 -3.22 -1.28
N ILE A 304 -26.04 -4.31 -0.53
CA ILE A 304 -26.60 -4.42 0.83
C ILE A 304 -25.49 -4.39 1.86
N PHE A 305 -24.45 -5.21 1.64
CA PHE A 305 -23.29 -5.32 2.51
C PHE A 305 -22.04 -4.93 1.73
N ALA A 306 -21.41 -3.84 2.12
CA ALA A 306 -20.14 -3.39 1.55
C ALA A 306 -19.05 -3.47 2.62
N ILE A 307 -18.05 -4.33 2.41
CA ILE A 307 -16.88 -4.33 3.29
C ILE A 307 -15.78 -3.52 2.63
N ASP A 308 -15.33 -2.49 3.34
CA ASP A 308 -14.25 -1.58 2.95
C ASP A 308 -13.54 -1.06 4.21
N SER A 309 -12.38 -0.45 4.03
CA SER A 309 -11.63 0.20 5.11
C SER A 309 -12.47 1.24 5.86
N THR A 310 -12.29 1.35 7.17
CA THR A 310 -12.83 2.47 7.97
C THR A 310 -12.36 3.82 7.42
N ALA A 311 -11.15 3.87 6.84
CA ALA A 311 -10.64 5.05 6.15
C ALA A 311 -11.49 5.48 4.93
N GLY A 312 -12.30 4.58 4.37
CA GLY A 312 -13.24 4.88 3.29
C GLY A 312 -14.62 5.32 3.75
N ALA A 313 -14.88 5.44 5.04
CA ALA A 313 -16.19 5.70 5.61
C ALA A 313 -16.82 7.03 5.16
N THR A 314 -16.02 8.02 4.82
CA THR A 314 -16.48 9.31 4.26
C THR A 314 -17.19 9.18 2.91
N TRP A 315 -17.09 8.04 2.25
CA TRP A 315 -17.72 7.76 0.96
C TRP A 315 -18.99 6.91 1.10
N MET A 316 -19.23 6.31 2.26
CA MET A 316 -20.30 5.34 2.49
C MET A 316 -21.57 5.98 2.98
N GLY A 317 -22.70 5.68 2.33
CA GLY A 317 -24.03 6.21 2.63
C GLY A 317 -24.44 7.34 1.69
N SER A 318 -25.75 7.51 1.53
CA SER A 318 -26.34 8.52 0.62
C SER A 318 -26.08 9.97 1.05
N GLU A 319 -25.73 10.18 2.33
CA GLU A 319 -25.43 11.50 2.90
C GLU A 319 -23.92 11.76 3.09
N ALA A 320 -23.07 10.90 2.54
CA ALA A 320 -21.62 11.03 2.68
C ALA A 320 -21.12 12.38 2.11
N PRO A 321 -20.17 13.06 2.77
CA PRO A 321 -19.67 14.36 2.29
C PRO A 321 -18.88 14.25 0.98
N LEU A 322 -18.27 13.08 0.74
CA LEU A 322 -17.54 12.78 -0.48
C LEU A 322 -18.33 11.77 -1.30
N ILE A 323 -19.15 12.22 -2.23
CA ILE A 323 -19.97 11.37 -3.10
C ILE A 323 -19.55 11.55 -4.55
N ASP A 324 -19.17 10.43 -5.18
CA ASP A 324 -18.78 10.37 -6.59
C ASP A 324 -19.95 9.93 -7.50
N VAL A 325 -21.16 10.04 -6.98
CA VAL A 325 -22.39 9.59 -7.64
C VAL A 325 -23.32 10.79 -7.85
N PRO A 326 -23.90 10.95 -9.07
CA PRO A 326 -24.90 12.01 -9.28
C PRO A 326 -26.07 11.90 -8.29
N GLU A 327 -26.51 13.00 -7.74
CA GLU A 327 -27.61 13.06 -6.76
C GLU A 327 -28.87 12.32 -7.23
N SER A 328 -29.21 12.40 -8.51
CA SER A 328 -30.35 11.70 -9.11
C SER A 328 -30.26 10.17 -9.10
N ALA A 329 -29.08 9.63 -8.81
CA ALA A 329 -28.84 8.18 -8.74
C ALA A 329 -28.66 7.68 -7.30
N LEU A 330 -28.64 8.58 -6.32
CA LEU A 330 -28.55 8.22 -4.91
C LEU A 330 -29.89 7.65 -4.43
N VAL A 331 -29.81 6.70 -3.52
CA VAL A 331 -30.96 6.11 -2.81
C VAL A 331 -30.78 6.41 -1.33
N ASP A 332 -31.82 6.99 -0.73
CA ASP A 332 -31.83 7.27 0.69
C ASP A 332 -32.08 5.98 1.50
N PHE A 333 -31.26 5.73 2.49
CA PHE A 333 -31.33 4.57 3.39
C PHE A 333 -30.49 4.80 4.66
N GLU A 334 -30.82 4.09 5.72
CA GLU A 334 -30.01 4.07 6.93
C GLU A 334 -28.75 3.21 6.73
N CYS A 335 -27.57 3.86 6.78
CA CYS A 335 -26.29 3.16 6.74
C CYS A 335 -25.87 2.78 8.16
N LEU A 336 -25.72 1.49 8.46
CA LEU A 336 -25.12 1.00 9.70
C LEU A 336 -23.65 0.64 9.47
N VAL A 337 -22.84 0.83 10.52
CA VAL A 337 -21.43 0.41 10.57
C VAL A 337 -21.29 -0.71 11.58
N ARG A 338 -20.72 -1.83 11.17
CA ARG A 338 -20.45 -3.00 12.02
C ARG A 338 -19.04 -3.53 11.78
N PRO A 339 -18.45 -4.23 12.77
CA PRO A 339 -17.26 -5.05 12.50
C PRO A 339 -17.48 -6.00 11.33
N VAL A 340 -16.37 -6.40 10.68
CA VAL A 340 -16.42 -7.43 9.64
C VAL A 340 -17.07 -8.72 10.18
N PRO A 341 -17.75 -9.51 9.35
CA PRO A 341 -18.36 -10.77 9.78
C PRO A 341 -17.33 -11.71 10.41
N GLN A 342 -17.76 -12.51 11.36
CA GLN A 342 -16.93 -13.46 12.10
C GLN A 342 -17.40 -14.89 11.86
N PHE A 343 -16.48 -15.87 11.90
CA PHE A 343 -16.84 -17.29 12.04
C PHE A 343 -17.14 -17.63 13.50
N ASP A 344 -16.33 -17.10 14.42
CA ASP A 344 -16.53 -17.20 15.86
C ASP A 344 -16.77 -15.80 16.46
N THR A 345 -17.93 -15.59 17.05
CA THR A 345 -18.32 -14.31 17.66
C THR A 345 -17.73 -14.08 19.05
N ASP A 346 -17.23 -15.15 19.71
CA ASP A 346 -16.64 -15.10 21.04
C ASP A 346 -15.17 -14.65 20.98
N GLU A 347 -14.48 -14.94 19.85
CA GLU A 347 -13.08 -14.55 19.62
C GLU A 347 -12.95 -13.71 18.34
N PRO A 348 -13.50 -12.49 18.32
CA PRO A 348 -13.48 -11.66 17.11
C PRO A 348 -12.07 -11.27 16.70
N LYS A 349 -11.77 -11.34 15.40
CA LYS A 349 -10.51 -10.91 14.82
C LYS A 349 -10.77 -9.95 13.68
N MET A 350 -9.98 -8.87 13.63
CA MET A 350 -10.10 -7.82 12.63
C MET A 350 -8.70 -7.48 12.11
N ILE A 351 -8.57 -7.34 10.79
CA ILE A 351 -7.27 -6.98 10.22
C ILE A 351 -6.91 -5.53 10.55
N SER A 352 -5.72 -5.30 11.10
CA SER A 352 -5.18 -3.95 11.27
C SER A 352 -4.68 -3.44 9.93
N GLN A 353 -4.99 -2.19 9.65
CA GLN A 353 -4.60 -1.48 8.45
C GLN A 353 -4.14 -0.06 8.77
N GLY A 354 -3.68 0.63 7.75
CA GLY A 354 -3.33 2.03 7.81
C GLY A 354 -1.87 2.28 7.51
N PRO A 355 -1.57 3.49 7.03
CA PRO A 355 -0.23 3.82 6.61
C PRO A 355 0.73 3.94 7.79
N SER A 356 1.95 3.52 7.52
CA SER A 356 3.13 3.78 8.33
C SER A 356 4.08 4.70 7.56
N VAL A 357 5.10 5.22 8.21
CA VAL A 357 6.10 6.08 7.60
C VAL A 357 7.48 5.55 7.92
N CYS A 358 8.35 5.43 6.91
CA CYS A 358 9.74 5.03 7.06
C CYS A 358 10.70 6.13 6.60
N ILE A 359 11.95 6.04 7.07
CA ILE A 359 13.03 6.97 6.76
C ILE A 359 14.12 6.21 6.00
N PHE A 360 14.54 6.77 4.87
CA PHE A 360 15.65 6.22 4.10
C PHE A 360 16.97 6.83 4.53
N ASN A 361 17.98 5.99 4.60
CA ASN A 361 19.33 6.41 4.96
C ASN A 361 19.96 7.29 3.86
N LYS A 362 20.70 8.30 4.27
CA LYS A 362 21.37 9.29 3.43
C LYS A 362 22.85 9.36 3.78
N GLU A 363 23.64 9.93 2.86
CA GLU A 363 25.07 10.16 3.11
C GLU A 363 25.29 11.19 4.23
N ASP A 364 24.46 12.23 4.26
CA ASP A 364 24.46 13.22 5.34
C ASP A 364 23.54 12.78 6.49
N PRO A 365 24.08 12.49 7.68
CA PRO A 365 23.27 12.13 8.84
C PRO A 365 22.34 13.25 9.31
N ASN A 366 22.58 14.52 8.95
CA ASN A 366 21.66 15.61 9.26
C ASN A 366 20.38 15.55 8.44
N GLU A 367 20.43 15.05 7.18
CA GLU A 367 19.21 14.79 6.40
C GLU A 367 18.35 13.72 7.06
N VAL A 368 18.97 12.66 7.62
CA VAL A 368 18.26 11.62 8.35
C VAL A 368 17.65 12.16 9.64
N LEU A 369 18.41 12.97 10.39
CA LEU A 369 17.91 13.58 11.63
C LEU A 369 16.77 14.58 11.35
N ALA A 370 16.90 15.41 10.30
CA ALA A 370 15.83 16.31 9.87
C ALA A 370 14.56 15.51 9.48
N SER A 371 14.74 14.40 8.76
CA SER A 371 13.65 13.48 8.38
C SER A 371 12.97 12.88 9.60
N TRP A 372 13.74 12.48 10.61
CA TRP A 372 13.22 11.96 11.87
C TRP A 372 12.41 13.01 12.64
N LEU A 373 12.91 14.24 12.74
CA LEU A 373 12.18 15.34 13.39
C LEU A 373 10.88 15.67 12.64
N PHE A 374 10.89 15.63 11.29
CA PHE A 374 9.69 15.82 10.51
C PHE A 374 8.68 14.69 10.70
N VAL A 375 9.13 13.42 10.76
CA VAL A 375 8.25 12.28 11.06
C VAL A 375 7.62 12.42 12.45
N GLN A 376 8.38 12.84 13.46
CA GLN A 376 7.81 13.13 14.79
C GLN A 376 6.78 14.27 14.73
N TYR A 377 7.02 15.30 13.91
CA TYR A 377 6.06 16.38 13.72
C TYR A 377 4.74 15.90 13.11
N LEU A 378 4.81 14.98 12.13
CA LEU A 378 3.62 14.33 11.58
C LEU A 378 2.82 13.53 12.62
N LEU A 379 3.47 13.10 13.70
CA LEU A 379 2.83 12.38 14.81
C LEU A 379 2.38 13.30 15.96
N SER A 380 2.57 14.62 15.85
CA SER A 380 2.05 15.57 16.84
C SER A 380 0.52 15.56 16.88
N ASP A 381 -0.06 15.81 18.05
CA ASP A 381 -1.51 15.70 18.28
C ASP A 381 -2.33 16.53 17.28
N GLY A 382 -1.89 17.75 16.97
CA GLY A 382 -2.58 18.60 16.01
C GLY A 382 -2.67 18.00 14.61
N ILE A 383 -1.57 17.45 14.10
CA ILE A 383 -1.54 16.80 12.78
C ILE A 383 -2.32 15.48 12.79
N GLN A 384 -2.17 14.69 13.86
CA GLN A 384 -2.91 13.44 14.04
C GLN A 384 -4.43 13.66 14.02
N LEU A 385 -4.91 14.66 14.74
CA LEU A 385 -6.35 14.98 14.82
C LEU A 385 -6.89 15.52 13.50
N ASP A 386 -6.16 16.45 12.88
CA ASP A 386 -6.62 17.03 11.62
C ASP A 386 -6.64 15.99 10.48
N TYR A 387 -5.65 15.10 10.44
CA TYR A 387 -5.63 14.03 9.44
C TYR A 387 -6.74 12.99 9.70
N SER A 388 -6.92 12.59 10.96
CA SER A 388 -7.99 11.67 11.36
C SER A 388 -9.37 12.21 10.96
N ALA A 389 -9.62 13.50 11.15
CA ALA A 389 -10.88 14.12 10.79
C ALA A 389 -11.18 14.17 9.28
N THR A 390 -10.19 13.94 8.41
CA THR A 390 -10.41 13.90 6.96
C THR A 390 -11.13 12.65 6.49
N GLU A 391 -10.89 11.52 7.15
CA GLU A 391 -11.45 10.20 6.83
C GLU A 391 -11.65 9.39 8.13
N GLY A 392 -12.02 8.11 8.02
CA GLY A 392 -12.25 7.22 9.17
C GLY A 392 -10.96 6.58 9.72
N TYR A 393 -9.91 7.36 9.90
CA TYR A 393 -8.66 6.94 10.55
C TYR A 393 -8.68 7.22 12.05
N ALA A 394 -8.05 6.34 12.83
CA ALA A 394 -7.73 6.58 14.24
C ALA A 394 -6.31 7.15 14.38
N PRO A 395 -6.08 8.15 15.24
CA PRO A 395 -4.75 8.59 15.63
C PRO A 395 -3.95 7.47 16.26
N VAL A 396 -2.63 7.50 16.12
CA VAL A 396 -1.74 6.42 16.62
C VAL A 396 -1.06 6.75 17.95
N THR A 397 -1.18 8.01 18.41
CA THR A 397 -0.60 8.44 19.69
C THR A 397 -1.63 8.40 20.80
N LYS A 398 -1.20 7.98 22.00
CA LYS A 398 -2.04 7.92 23.21
C LYS A 398 -2.53 9.32 23.62
N SER A 399 -1.69 10.35 23.43
CA SER A 399 -2.04 11.75 23.71
C SER A 399 -3.16 12.24 22.79
N ALA A 400 -3.04 12.03 21.47
CA ALA A 400 -4.08 12.42 20.52
C ALA A 400 -5.41 11.71 20.81
N GLN A 401 -5.39 10.39 21.06
CA GLN A 401 -6.61 9.62 21.37
C GLN A 401 -7.31 10.06 22.66
N SER A 402 -6.54 10.52 23.67
CA SER A 402 -7.07 10.99 24.95
C SER A 402 -7.28 12.51 25.02
N SER A 403 -6.96 13.24 23.97
CA SER A 403 -7.09 14.69 23.94
C SER A 403 -8.56 15.14 24.03
N GLU A 404 -8.81 16.27 24.71
CA GLU A 404 -10.16 16.87 24.79
C GLU A 404 -10.73 17.14 23.39
N ALA A 405 -9.89 17.58 22.44
CA ALA A 405 -10.28 17.88 21.07
C ALA A 405 -10.76 16.64 20.30
N PHE A 406 -10.10 15.47 20.49
CA PHE A 406 -10.51 14.24 19.84
C PHE A 406 -11.78 13.66 20.47
N LEU A 407 -11.89 13.71 21.79
CA LEU A 407 -13.09 13.26 22.50
C LEU A 407 -14.31 14.15 22.15
N ASP A 408 -14.12 15.47 22.05
CA ASP A 408 -15.15 16.38 21.51
C ASP A 408 -15.54 15.98 20.09
N TYR A 409 -14.57 15.75 19.20
CA TYR A 409 -14.83 15.32 17.82
C TYR A 409 -15.69 14.05 17.77
N LEU A 410 -15.36 13.03 18.54
CA LEU A 410 -16.14 11.78 18.58
C LEU A 410 -17.55 11.99 19.15
N SER A 411 -17.70 12.85 20.17
CA SER A 411 -18.99 13.12 20.83
C SER A 411 -19.99 13.85 19.92
N ARG A 412 -19.50 14.50 18.85
CA ARG A 412 -20.30 15.30 17.92
C ARG A 412 -20.77 14.52 16.69
N SER A 413 -20.70 13.19 16.73
CA SER A 413 -21.15 12.31 15.67
C SER A 413 -22.56 12.63 15.19
N GLY A 414 -22.73 12.92 13.90
CA GLY A 414 -24.02 13.23 13.27
C GLY A 414 -24.47 14.68 13.40
N GLU A 415 -23.66 15.60 13.97
CA GLU A 415 -24.02 17.03 14.01
C GLU A 415 -24.08 17.68 12.62
N ASP A 416 -23.26 17.22 11.70
CA ASP A 416 -23.28 17.58 10.28
C ASP A 416 -22.75 16.44 9.40
N ASN A 417 -22.96 16.57 8.08
CA ASN A 417 -22.51 15.59 7.09
C ASN A 417 -21.14 15.95 6.46
N ASP A 418 -20.40 16.88 7.02
CA ASP A 418 -19.06 17.28 6.58
C ASP A 418 -18.02 16.82 7.60
N ARG A 419 -17.76 17.63 8.64
CA ARG A 419 -16.74 17.32 9.64
C ARG A 419 -17.17 16.18 10.57
N TYR A 420 -18.42 16.17 11.00
CA TYR A 420 -18.97 15.27 12.01
C TYR A 420 -19.87 14.18 11.42
N TYR A 421 -19.60 13.78 10.18
CA TYR A 421 -20.36 12.74 9.50
C TYR A 421 -20.40 11.45 10.33
N ARG A 422 -21.63 11.00 10.66
CA ARG A 422 -21.88 9.90 11.60
C ARG A 422 -21.15 8.61 11.20
N VAL A 423 -21.31 8.16 9.96
CA VAL A 423 -20.72 6.90 9.49
C VAL A 423 -19.20 6.91 9.60
N LYS A 424 -18.56 8.06 9.33
CA LYS A 424 -17.11 8.23 9.49
C LYS A 424 -16.68 8.10 10.95
N ILE A 425 -17.36 8.77 11.86
CA ILE A 425 -17.03 8.74 13.30
C ILE A 425 -17.30 7.37 13.90
N GLU A 426 -18.42 6.72 13.55
CA GLU A 426 -18.72 5.35 13.97
C GLU A 426 -17.63 4.37 13.50
N ALA A 427 -17.09 4.55 12.29
CA ALA A 427 -15.99 3.73 11.77
C ALA A 427 -14.67 3.93 12.54
N VAL A 428 -14.35 5.16 12.96
CA VAL A 428 -13.22 5.43 13.86
C VAL A 428 -13.43 4.76 15.21
N GLN A 429 -14.62 4.96 15.81
CA GLN A 429 -14.95 4.39 17.11
C GLN A 429 -14.89 2.86 17.09
N LEU A 430 -15.36 2.23 15.99
CA LEU A 430 -15.28 0.79 15.80
C LEU A 430 -13.84 0.25 15.94
N LEU A 431 -12.85 0.92 15.34
CA LEU A 431 -11.45 0.53 15.52
C LEU A 431 -10.97 0.72 16.96
N LEU A 432 -11.30 1.88 17.57
CA LEU A 432 -10.86 2.18 18.94
C LEU A 432 -11.40 1.15 19.93
N ASP A 433 -12.67 0.76 19.80
CA ASP A 433 -13.32 -0.24 20.65
C ASP A 433 -12.78 -1.66 20.42
N ASN A 434 -12.20 -1.92 19.26
CA ASN A 434 -11.71 -3.24 18.84
C ASN A 434 -10.19 -3.30 18.65
N THR A 435 -9.42 -2.35 19.16
CA THR A 435 -7.96 -2.32 18.98
C THR A 435 -7.30 -3.63 19.41
N GLU A 436 -7.72 -4.23 20.52
CA GLU A 436 -7.16 -5.49 21.03
C GLU A 436 -7.53 -6.70 20.15
N ASN A 437 -8.64 -6.64 19.43
CA ASN A 437 -9.09 -7.67 18.50
C ASN A 437 -8.38 -7.58 17.13
N THR A 438 -7.55 -6.56 16.91
CA THR A 438 -6.84 -6.41 15.64
C THR A 438 -5.66 -7.37 15.55
N PHE A 439 -5.33 -7.78 14.34
CA PHE A 439 -4.16 -8.59 14.02
C PHE A 439 -3.46 -8.11 12.75
N VAL A 440 -2.22 -8.54 12.57
CA VAL A 440 -1.43 -8.35 11.35
C VAL A 440 -0.84 -9.68 10.92
N THR A 441 -0.53 -9.80 9.63
CA THR A 441 0.20 -10.95 9.11
C THR A 441 1.70 -10.84 9.42
N PRO A 442 2.43 -11.95 9.46
CA PRO A 442 3.88 -11.93 9.52
C PRO A 442 4.50 -11.13 8.37
N VAL A 443 5.51 -10.32 8.68
CA VAL A 443 6.19 -9.43 7.74
C VAL A 443 7.58 -9.98 7.42
N PHE A 444 7.85 -10.22 6.13
CA PHE A 444 9.13 -10.74 5.62
C PHE A 444 9.33 -10.30 4.16
N ASN A 445 10.52 -10.48 3.61
CA ASN A 445 10.76 -10.21 2.19
C ASN A 445 9.91 -11.17 1.33
N GLY A 446 8.91 -10.64 0.63
CA GLY A 446 7.92 -11.39 -0.15
C GLY A 446 6.51 -11.38 0.44
N SER A 447 6.29 -10.88 1.67
CA SER A 447 4.95 -10.80 2.28
C SER A 447 3.97 -9.97 1.43
N ALA A 448 4.43 -8.90 0.76
CA ALA A 448 3.60 -8.13 -0.17
C ALA A 448 3.14 -8.97 -1.38
N SER A 449 4.00 -9.86 -1.90
CA SER A 449 3.65 -10.78 -2.99
C SER A 449 2.66 -11.86 -2.52
N LEU A 450 2.87 -12.40 -1.33
CA LEU A 450 1.96 -13.36 -0.72
C LEU A 450 0.58 -12.75 -0.48
N ARG A 451 0.52 -11.51 -0.02
CA ARG A 451 -0.71 -10.76 0.16
C ARG A 451 -1.48 -10.61 -1.15
N SER A 452 -0.77 -10.22 -2.21
CA SER A 452 -1.38 -10.14 -3.55
C SER A 452 -1.86 -11.50 -4.07
N ALA A 453 -1.14 -12.58 -3.76
CA ALA A 453 -1.54 -13.95 -4.10
C ALA A 453 -2.83 -14.36 -3.36
N ALA A 454 -2.95 -14.04 -2.06
CA ALA A 454 -4.15 -14.30 -1.27
C ALA A 454 -5.40 -13.69 -1.92
N GLY A 455 -5.32 -12.43 -2.37
CA GLY A 455 -6.40 -11.78 -3.10
C GLY A 455 -6.70 -12.45 -4.44
N MET A 456 -5.66 -12.81 -5.18
CA MET A 456 -5.81 -13.46 -6.50
C MET A 456 -6.51 -14.81 -6.41
N LEU A 457 -6.35 -15.57 -5.33
CA LEU A 457 -7.07 -16.83 -5.12
C LEU A 457 -8.59 -16.60 -5.16
N ILE A 458 -9.10 -15.64 -4.39
CA ILE A 458 -10.53 -15.27 -4.37
C ILE A 458 -10.98 -14.76 -5.75
N GLU A 459 -10.22 -13.83 -6.34
CA GLU A 459 -10.56 -13.25 -7.64
C GLU A 459 -10.64 -14.31 -8.74
N ARG A 460 -9.68 -15.24 -8.75
CA ARG A 460 -9.63 -16.31 -9.74
C ARG A 460 -10.84 -17.24 -9.63
N VAL A 461 -11.11 -17.74 -8.43
CA VAL A 461 -12.23 -18.67 -8.20
C VAL A 461 -13.57 -18.00 -8.49
N ALA A 462 -13.83 -16.81 -7.94
CA ALA A 462 -15.07 -16.09 -8.17
C ALA A 462 -15.31 -15.79 -9.66
N LYS A 463 -14.26 -15.44 -10.40
CA LYS A 463 -14.32 -15.16 -11.85
C LYS A 463 -14.60 -16.41 -12.67
N ASP A 464 -13.91 -17.52 -12.37
CA ASP A 464 -14.05 -18.75 -13.15
C ASP A 464 -15.44 -19.35 -12.97
N VAL A 465 -15.96 -19.40 -11.75
CA VAL A 465 -17.33 -19.87 -11.47
C VAL A 465 -18.37 -18.99 -12.18
N ARG A 466 -18.27 -17.67 -12.05
CA ARG A 466 -19.22 -16.74 -12.68
C ARG A 466 -19.23 -16.76 -14.20
N ARG A 467 -18.10 -17.13 -14.82
CA ARG A 467 -17.96 -17.24 -16.28
C ARG A 467 -18.26 -18.64 -16.81
N GLY A 468 -18.48 -19.62 -15.93
CA GLY A 468 -18.65 -21.02 -16.30
C GLY A 468 -17.36 -21.62 -16.88
N ASN A 469 -16.19 -21.16 -16.42
CA ASN A 469 -14.90 -21.71 -16.80
C ASN A 469 -14.60 -23.01 -16.03
N THR A 470 -15.26 -23.21 -14.90
CA THR A 470 -15.25 -24.45 -14.13
C THR A 470 -16.66 -24.81 -13.71
N ASP A 471 -16.99 -26.12 -13.77
CA ASP A 471 -18.24 -26.66 -13.28
C ASP A 471 -18.15 -27.13 -11.82
N LYS A 472 -16.93 -27.20 -11.28
CA LYS A 472 -16.65 -27.65 -9.91
C LYS A 472 -15.43 -26.96 -9.35
N VAL A 473 -15.52 -26.55 -8.10
CA VAL A 473 -14.39 -26.10 -7.29
C VAL A 473 -13.99 -27.27 -6.39
N ASP A 474 -13.33 -28.26 -6.99
CA ASP A 474 -12.79 -29.42 -6.31
C ASP A 474 -11.27 -29.31 -6.13
N ARG A 475 -10.68 -30.27 -5.45
CA ARG A 475 -9.25 -30.26 -5.12
C ARG A 475 -8.38 -30.21 -6.38
N GLU A 476 -8.74 -30.90 -7.45
CA GLU A 476 -7.96 -30.89 -8.70
C GLU A 476 -7.92 -29.48 -9.32
N TYR A 477 -9.05 -28.78 -9.31
CA TYR A 477 -9.12 -27.40 -9.77
C TYR A 477 -8.34 -26.45 -8.84
N LEU A 478 -8.47 -26.61 -7.52
CA LEU A 478 -7.77 -25.75 -6.56
C LEU A 478 -6.26 -25.95 -6.58
N ASP A 479 -5.78 -27.20 -6.71
CA ASP A 479 -4.35 -27.48 -6.88
C ASP A 479 -3.77 -26.74 -8.11
N LEU A 480 -4.51 -26.72 -9.23
CA LEU A 480 -4.12 -25.96 -10.42
C LEU A 480 -4.07 -24.45 -10.15
N VAL A 481 -5.07 -23.92 -9.47
CA VAL A 481 -5.13 -22.49 -9.11
C VAL A 481 -3.97 -22.11 -8.19
N PHE A 482 -3.66 -22.96 -7.21
CA PHE A 482 -2.54 -22.76 -6.29
C PHE A 482 -1.19 -22.73 -7.02
N ASP A 483 -0.97 -23.69 -7.92
CA ASP A 483 0.25 -23.74 -8.74
C ASP A 483 0.40 -22.48 -9.62
N GLU A 484 -0.69 -22.07 -10.32
CA GLU A 484 -0.68 -20.89 -11.18
C GLU A 484 -0.42 -19.61 -10.38
N VAL A 485 -1.06 -19.42 -9.23
CA VAL A 485 -0.91 -18.24 -8.39
C VAL A 485 0.48 -18.21 -7.74
N SER A 486 0.97 -19.34 -7.23
CA SER A 486 2.32 -19.45 -6.68
C SER A 486 3.38 -19.09 -7.70
N ALA A 487 3.27 -19.61 -8.92
CA ALA A 487 4.20 -19.32 -10.01
C ALA A 487 4.13 -17.85 -10.46
N TYR A 488 2.91 -17.27 -10.55
CA TYR A 488 2.72 -15.88 -10.97
C TYR A 488 3.35 -14.88 -9.99
N TYR A 489 3.19 -15.10 -8.69
CA TYR A 489 3.77 -14.27 -7.64
C TYR A 489 5.16 -14.72 -7.19
N LYS A 490 5.71 -15.77 -7.81
CA LYS A 490 7.04 -16.32 -7.50
C LYS A 490 7.22 -16.70 -6.02
N LEU A 491 6.19 -17.25 -5.42
CA LEU A 491 6.20 -17.59 -4.00
C LEU A 491 7.14 -18.75 -3.67
N ASP A 492 7.48 -19.59 -4.64
CA ASP A 492 8.49 -20.65 -4.57
C ASP A 492 9.92 -20.11 -4.51
N THR A 493 10.14 -18.87 -4.96
CA THR A 493 11.43 -18.20 -5.02
C THR A 493 11.60 -17.09 -3.99
N VAL A 494 10.70 -16.99 -3.00
CA VAL A 494 10.82 -16.02 -1.91
C VAL A 494 12.13 -16.24 -1.18
N LEU A 495 13.00 -15.25 -1.23
CA LEU A 495 14.32 -15.32 -0.61
C LEU A 495 14.19 -15.18 0.90
N ARG A 496 14.61 -16.23 1.61
CA ARG A 496 14.58 -16.30 3.08
C ARG A 496 15.70 -15.49 3.74
N ASP A 497 16.71 -15.09 2.95
CA ASP A 497 17.89 -14.39 3.45
C ASP A 497 17.90 -12.93 2.96
N PRO A 498 17.82 -11.92 3.86
CA PRO A 498 17.81 -10.50 3.52
C PRO A 498 19.05 -10.03 2.74
N GLY A 499 20.14 -10.78 2.77
CA GLY A 499 21.38 -10.46 2.05
C GLY A 499 21.56 -11.17 0.72
N SER A 500 20.64 -12.05 0.32
CA SER A 500 20.79 -12.77 -0.94
C SER A 500 20.40 -11.88 -2.14
N MET A 501 21.35 -11.64 -3.02
CA MET A 501 21.08 -11.00 -4.31
C MET A 501 20.02 -11.82 -5.06
N VAL A 502 19.01 -11.16 -5.59
CA VAL A 502 18.06 -11.79 -6.51
C VAL A 502 18.86 -12.33 -7.69
N ASP A 503 18.99 -13.65 -7.80
CA ASP A 503 19.53 -14.25 -9.01
C ASP A 503 18.52 -13.98 -10.14
N LEU A 504 18.82 -12.99 -10.96
CA LEU A 504 18.00 -12.64 -12.12
C LEU A 504 18.00 -13.73 -13.19
N GLY A 505 18.68 -14.86 -12.92
CA GLY A 505 18.84 -15.96 -13.83
C GLY A 505 19.80 -15.63 -14.98
N GLU A 506 19.91 -16.56 -15.94
CA GLU A 506 20.72 -16.34 -17.12
C GLU A 506 20.19 -15.17 -17.97
N MET A 507 21.11 -14.35 -18.44
CA MET A 507 20.76 -13.21 -19.30
C MET A 507 19.92 -13.68 -20.50
N PRO A 508 18.79 -13.04 -20.79
CA PRO A 508 17.95 -13.43 -21.92
C PRO A 508 18.74 -13.53 -23.20
N ARG A 509 18.55 -14.60 -23.97
CA ARG A 509 19.29 -14.84 -25.22
C ARG A 509 19.24 -13.64 -26.18
N GLY A 510 18.14 -12.89 -26.20
CA GLY A 510 18.02 -11.67 -27.00
C GLY A 510 19.00 -10.58 -26.57
N SER A 511 19.22 -10.39 -25.27
CA SER A 511 20.19 -9.42 -24.73
C SER A 511 21.63 -9.83 -25.04
N VAL A 512 21.96 -11.12 -24.95
CA VAL A 512 23.25 -11.65 -25.34
C VAL A 512 23.54 -11.38 -26.83
N TRP A 513 22.56 -11.64 -27.71
CA TRP A 513 22.68 -11.36 -29.14
C TRP A 513 22.82 -9.87 -29.44
N LEU A 514 22.13 -9.00 -28.68
CA LEU A 514 22.26 -7.56 -28.81
C LEU A 514 23.68 -7.09 -28.47
N ILE A 515 24.23 -7.55 -27.34
CA ILE A 515 25.61 -7.23 -26.93
C ILE A 515 26.62 -7.69 -27.97
N ILE A 516 26.50 -8.94 -28.48
CA ILE A 516 27.39 -9.49 -29.52
C ILE A 516 27.27 -8.64 -30.79
N SER A 517 26.08 -8.25 -31.21
CA SER A 517 25.87 -7.43 -32.40
C SER A 517 26.50 -6.05 -32.27
N VAL A 518 26.36 -5.40 -31.13
CA VAL A 518 26.99 -4.10 -30.83
C VAL A 518 28.51 -4.23 -30.84
N ALA A 519 29.06 -5.25 -30.21
CA ALA A 519 30.51 -5.52 -30.20
C ALA A 519 31.05 -5.77 -31.61
N ALA A 520 30.33 -6.52 -32.46
CA ALA A 520 30.70 -6.78 -33.86
C ALA A 520 30.70 -5.49 -34.69
N VAL A 521 29.73 -4.59 -34.52
CA VAL A 521 29.70 -3.29 -35.20
C VAL A 521 30.91 -2.44 -34.79
N TRP A 522 31.26 -2.42 -33.52
CA TRP A 522 32.42 -1.68 -33.02
C TRP A 522 33.75 -2.26 -33.58
N ALA A 523 33.88 -3.57 -33.61
CA ALA A 523 35.03 -4.23 -34.20
C ALA A 523 35.17 -3.92 -35.71
N ALA A 524 34.07 -3.91 -36.46
CA ALA A 524 34.05 -3.56 -37.87
C ALA A 524 34.45 -2.09 -38.11
N LEU A 525 33.91 -1.16 -37.29
CA LEU A 525 34.26 0.25 -37.34
C LEU A 525 35.75 0.48 -37.01
N GLY A 526 36.25 -0.15 -35.95
CA GLY A 526 37.66 -0.10 -35.58
C GLY A 526 38.59 -0.59 -36.67
N THR A 527 38.24 -1.72 -37.28
CA THR A 527 38.99 -2.32 -38.41
C THR A 527 38.98 -1.39 -39.64
N TYR A 528 37.82 -0.82 -39.97
CA TYR A 528 37.70 0.14 -41.07
C TYR A 528 38.61 1.37 -40.90
N TYR A 529 38.64 1.94 -39.68
CA TYR A 529 39.49 3.07 -39.36
C TYR A 529 40.99 2.69 -39.37
N ALA A 530 41.36 1.54 -38.81
CA ALA A 530 42.74 1.05 -38.80
C ALA A 530 43.26 0.81 -40.22
N VAL A 531 42.50 0.11 -41.09
CA VAL A 531 42.84 -0.09 -42.48
C VAL A 531 42.95 1.25 -43.24
N GLY A 532 42.02 2.16 -42.98
CA GLY A 532 42.07 3.52 -43.56
C GLY A 532 43.31 4.33 -43.13
N TYR A 533 43.72 4.18 -41.87
CA TYR A 533 44.95 4.80 -41.35
C TYR A 533 46.23 4.21 -41.99
N ILE A 534 46.34 2.87 -42.07
CA ILE A 534 47.48 2.16 -42.66
C ILE A 534 47.62 2.48 -44.15
N LYS A 535 46.51 2.49 -44.91
CA LYS A 535 46.51 2.87 -46.32
C LYS A 535 47.01 4.32 -46.54
N ARG A 536 46.70 5.24 -45.65
CA ARG A 536 47.14 6.64 -45.76
C ARG A 536 48.62 6.82 -45.39
N LYS A 537 49.14 6.02 -44.45
CA LYS A 537 50.55 6.05 -44.10
C LYS A 537 51.43 5.53 -45.27
N LYS A 538 51.00 4.46 -45.94
CA LYS A 538 51.66 3.92 -47.17
C LYS A 538 51.64 4.85 -48.40
N PHE A 539 50.74 5.82 -48.46
CA PHE A 539 50.67 6.82 -49.54
C PHE A 539 51.44 8.10 -49.20
N ARG A 540 52.05 8.21 -48.04
CA ARG A 540 52.85 9.37 -47.60
C ARG A 540 54.35 9.06 -47.56
N GLU A 541 54.71 7.80 -47.60
CA GLU A 541 56.06 7.30 -47.90
C GLU A 541 56.19 7.04 -49.43
#